data_508652565bd307718b1e83491e2a4100
#
_entry.id   508652565bd307718b1e83491e2a4100
#
_cell.length_a   1.000
_cell.length_b   1.000
_cell.length_c   1.000
_cell.angle_alpha   90.00
_cell.angle_beta   90.00
_cell.angle_gamma   90.00
#
_symmetry.space_group_name_H-M   'P 1'
#
loop_
_entity.id
_entity.type
_entity.pdbx_description
1 polymer ?
#
loop_
_entity_poly.entity_id
_entity_poly.type
_entity_poly.pdbx_seq_one_letter_code
_entity_poly.pdbx_strand_id
1 'polypeptide(L)'
;MSKIIFKAGEATVFTEGKDVTAAMPEILIGAVDGPVGTAFANMMAQSKGHTAMFAVRDINQLVRPATMMVPKVTLKDSINIELFGGVVQAATADAILDCVIEGIIPKDQVNDLCIVSLVWVDPGCAALAKEGKLDKEIGRA
;
A
#
# COMPACT_ATOMS: atom_id res chain seq x y z
N MET A 1 -27.95 0.45 -9.69
CA MET A 1 -27.24 -0.63 -8.99
C MET A 1 -25.75 -0.49 -9.23
N SER A 2 -24.96 -0.29 -8.19
CA SER A 2 -23.52 -0.23 -8.31
C SER A 2 -22.95 -1.60 -8.73
N LYS A 3 -22.04 -1.58 -9.67
CA LYS A 3 -21.35 -2.78 -10.12
C LYS A 3 -20.41 -3.24 -9.01
N ILE A 4 -20.58 -4.47 -8.54
CA ILE A 4 -19.65 -5.04 -7.54
C ILE A 4 -18.29 -5.15 -8.20
N ILE A 5 -17.32 -4.44 -7.63
CA ILE A 5 -15.91 -4.50 -8.07
C ILE A 5 -15.18 -5.51 -7.18
N PHE A 6 -14.56 -6.47 -7.83
CA PHE A 6 -13.59 -7.37 -7.19
C PHE A 6 -12.45 -7.57 -8.19
N LYS A 7 -11.30 -7.00 -7.88
CA LYS A 7 -10.13 -7.07 -8.75
C LYS A 7 -8.87 -7.31 -7.93
N ALA A 8 -7.92 -7.99 -8.56
CA ALA A 8 -6.57 -8.16 -8.03
C ALA A 8 -5.57 -7.70 -9.09
N GLY A 9 -4.45 -7.20 -8.61
CA GLY A 9 -3.34 -6.79 -9.48
C GLY A 9 -2.02 -6.86 -8.75
N GLU A 10 -0.95 -6.91 -9.51
CA GLU A 10 0.41 -6.84 -8.98
C GLU A 10 1.30 -6.03 -9.91
N ALA A 11 2.34 -5.47 -9.35
CA ALA A 11 3.35 -4.74 -10.12
C ALA A 11 4.72 -4.97 -9.49
N THR A 12 5.76 -4.69 -10.25
CA THR A 12 7.13 -4.62 -9.73
C THR A 12 7.72 -3.30 -10.16
N VAL A 13 8.25 -2.55 -9.21
CA VAL A 13 8.95 -1.28 -9.46
C VAL A 13 10.39 -1.39 -9.01
N PHE A 14 11.27 -0.70 -9.72
CA PHE A 14 12.71 -0.74 -9.46
C PHE A 14 13.24 0.66 -9.22
N THR A 15 14.25 0.76 -8.34
CA THR A 15 15.04 1.98 -8.24
C THR A 15 16.02 2.09 -9.41
N GLU A 16 16.42 3.30 -9.76
CA GLU A 16 17.43 3.54 -10.78
C GLU A 16 18.84 3.59 -10.16
N GLY A 17 19.86 3.28 -10.97
CA GLY A 17 21.26 3.40 -10.59
C GLY A 17 21.99 2.07 -10.50
N LYS A 18 23.15 2.09 -9.81
CA LYS A 18 24.03 0.91 -9.68
C LYS A 18 23.49 -0.14 -8.72
N ASP A 19 22.81 0.28 -7.68
CA ASP A 19 22.24 -0.58 -6.65
C ASP A 19 20.73 -0.65 -6.82
N VAL A 20 20.31 -1.39 -7.87
CA VAL A 20 18.88 -1.55 -8.20
C VAL A 20 18.21 -2.38 -7.11
N THR A 21 17.15 -1.83 -6.52
CA THR A 21 16.28 -2.51 -5.59
C THR A 21 14.86 -2.54 -6.14
N ALA A 22 14.04 -3.45 -5.63
CA ALA A 22 12.69 -3.65 -6.12
C ALA A 22 11.65 -3.56 -5.01
N ALA A 23 10.44 -3.16 -5.37
CA ALA A 23 9.25 -3.31 -4.54
C ALA A 23 8.16 -4.02 -5.36
N MET A 24 7.41 -4.91 -4.71
CA MET A 24 6.38 -5.72 -5.36
C MET A 24 5.08 -5.59 -4.57
N PRO A 25 4.23 -4.60 -4.88
CA PRO A 25 2.90 -4.52 -4.31
C PRO A 25 1.93 -5.49 -5.00
N GLU A 26 1.09 -6.12 -4.20
CA GLU A 26 -0.06 -6.88 -4.66
C GLU A 26 -1.32 -6.22 -4.09
N ILE A 27 -2.33 -6.01 -4.93
CA ILE A 27 -3.52 -5.26 -4.56
C ILE A 27 -4.76 -6.14 -4.72
N LEU A 28 -5.61 -6.12 -3.70
CA LEU A 28 -6.99 -6.59 -3.78
C LEU A 28 -7.90 -5.39 -3.57
N ILE A 29 -8.83 -5.15 -4.49
CA ILE A 29 -9.84 -4.10 -4.36
C ILE A 29 -11.22 -4.71 -4.52
N GLY A 30 -12.14 -4.36 -3.64
CA GLY A 30 -13.52 -4.85 -3.70
C GLY A 30 -14.45 -4.09 -2.77
N ALA A 31 -15.72 -4.47 -2.82
CA ALA A 31 -16.75 -3.86 -2.00
C ALA A 31 -16.50 -4.11 -0.50
N VAL A 32 -16.80 -3.11 0.32
CA VAL A 32 -16.66 -3.21 1.78
C VAL A 32 -17.55 -4.28 2.40
N ASP A 33 -18.67 -4.60 1.78
CA ASP A 33 -19.59 -5.65 2.19
C ASP A 33 -19.38 -7.00 1.46
N GLY A 34 -18.29 -7.11 0.72
CA GLY A 34 -17.90 -8.31 -0.04
C GLY A 34 -16.69 -9.04 0.54
N PRO A 35 -16.11 -9.97 -0.25
CA PRO A 35 -14.96 -10.78 0.21
C PRO A 35 -13.74 -9.95 0.62
N VAL A 36 -13.44 -8.87 -0.09
CA VAL A 36 -12.30 -8.00 0.24
C VAL A 36 -12.56 -7.26 1.55
N GLY A 37 -13.79 -6.80 1.78
CA GLY A 37 -14.19 -6.19 3.05
C GLY A 37 -14.05 -7.15 4.24
N THR A 38 -14.40 -8.42 4.04
CA THR A 38 -14.21 -9.46 5.05
C THR A 38 -12.73 -9.68 5.36
N ALA A 39 -11.88 -9.77 4.33
CA ALA A 39 -10.43 -9.90 4.50
C ALA A 39 -9.84 -8.68 5.20
N PHE A 40 -10.27 -7.49 4.84
CA PHE A 40 -9.85 -6.23 5.45
C PHE A 40 -10.16 -6.21 6.97
N ALA A 41 -11.38 -6.56 7.34
CA ALA A 41 -11.80 -6.61 8.74
C ALA A 41 -11.01 -7.67 9.53
N ASN A 42 -10.78 -8.84 8.95
CA ASN A 42 -9.98 -9.90 9.57
C ASN A 42 -8.53 -9.47 9.81
N MET A 43 -7.92 -8.77 8.88
CA MET A 43 -6.56 -8.24 9.02
C MET A 43 -6.47 -7.18 10.11
N MET A 44 -7.47 -6.33 10.26
CA MET A 44 -7.52 -5.35 11.34
C MET A 44 -7.57 -5.99 12.72
N ALA A 45 -8.21 -7.14 12.84
CA ALA A 45 -8.35 -7.87 14.09
C ALA A 45 -7.12 -8.69 14.48
N GLN A 46 -6.18 -8.89 13.57
CA GLN A 46 -4.98 -9.70 13.85
C GLN A 46 -3.98 -8.94 14.72
N SER A 47 -3.56 -9.61 15.79
CA SER A 47 -2.52 -9.11 16.70
C SER A 47 -1.17 -9.83 16.55
N LYS A 48 -1.11 -10.87 15.72
CA LYS A 48 0.09 -11.66 15.46
C LYS A 48 0.36 -11.76 13.97
N GLY A 49 1.62 -11.93 13.59
CA GLY A 49 2.06 -12.07 12.21
C GLY A 49 2.52 -10.74 11.64
N HIS A 50 2.21 -10.49 10.37
CA HIS A 50 2.60 -9.25 9.70
C HIS A 50 1.77 -8.07 10.22
N THR A 51 2.45 -6.98 10.54
CA THR A 51 1.80 -5.76 11.01
C THR A 51 1.03 -5.08 9.89
N ALA A 52 -0.28 -4.91 10.08
CA ALA A 52 -1.11 -4.17 9.15
C ALA A 52 -1.17 -2.69 9.54
N MET A 53 -1.22 -1.81 8.56
CA MET A 53 -1.35 -0.37 8.77
C MET A 53 -2.17 0.27 7.66
N PHE A 54 -2.88 1.36 7.98
CA PHE A 54 -3.59 2.12 6.96
C PHE A 54 -2.62 2.92 6.09
N ALA A 55 -2.89 2.98 4.80
CA ALA A 55 -2.16 3.88 3.92
C ALA A 55 -2.63 5.31 4.15
N VAL A 56 -1.71 6.18 4.50
CA VAL A 56 -1.95 7.61 4.72
C VAL A 56 -0.90 8.41 3.97
N ARG A 57 -1.31 9.56 3.42
CA ARG A 57 -0.39 10.47 2.73
C ARG A 57 0.49 11.23 3.71
N ASP A 58 -0.09 11.63 4.83
CA ASP A 58 0.53 12.38 5.90
C ASP A 58 -0.36 12.28 7.14
N ILE A 59 0.03 12.94 8.23
CA ILE A 59 -0.77 12.99 9.46
C ILE A 59 -2.19 13.46 9.15
N ASN A 60 -3.17 12.68 9.58
CA ASN A 60 -4.60 12.94 9.36
C ASN A 60 -5.04 13.01 7.88
N GLN A 61 -4.24 12.50 6.95
CA GLN A 61 -4.56 12.49 5.53
C GLN A 61 -4.76 11.07 5.01
N LEU A 62 -5.87 10.45 5.38
CA LEU A 62 -6.30 9.16 4.86
C LEU A 62 -6.74 9.29 3.40
N VAL A 63 -6.53 8.24 2.62
CA VAL A 63 -7.05 8.14 1.26
C VAL A 63 -8.32 7.32 1.21
N ARG A 64 -9.10 7.51 0.15
CA ARG A 64 -10.27 6.70 -0.19
C ARG A 64 -10.10 6.12 -1.58
N PRO A 65 -10.41 4.84 -1.81
CA PRO A 65 -10.92 3.84 -0.84
C PRO A 65 -9.98 3.60 0.33
N ALA A 66 -10.52 3.20 1.48
CA ALA A 66 -9.73 2.83 2.64
C ALA A 66 -8.77 1.70 2.25
N THR A 67 -7.49 1.89 2.50
CA THR A 67 -6.44 0.98 2.08
C THR A 67 -5.66 0.49 3.29
N MET A 68 -5.64 -0.83 3.47
CA MET A 68 -4.79 -1.48 4.46
C MET A 68 -3.56 -2.05 3.79
N MET A 69 -2.41 -1.61 4.25
CA MET A 69 -1.13 -2.10 3.78
C MET A 69 -0.60 -3.17 4.73
N VAL A 70 -0.20 -4.30 4.18
CA VAL A 70 0.37 -5.43 4.93
C VAL A 70 1.77 -5.70 4.39
N PRO A 71 2.83 -5.47 5.18
CA PRO A 71 4.18 -5.84 4.77
C PRO A 71 4.31 -7.36 4.62
N LYS A 72 4.90 -7.82 3.52
CA LYS A 72 5.21 -9.24 3.29
C LYS A 72 6.56 -9.65 3.90
N VAL A 73 7.20 -8.75 4.61
CA VAL A 73 8.45 -8.99 5.34
C VAL A 73 8.21 -8.77 6.82
N THR A 74 9.00 -9.46 7.66
CA THR A 74 8.93 -9.24 9.11
C THR A 74 9.65 -7.95 9.46
N LEU A 75 8.95 -7.03 10.12
CA LEU A 75 9.52 -5.76 10.58
C LEU A 75 10.22 -6.00 11.91
N LYS A 76 11.54 -6.18 11.88
CA LYS A 76 12.34 -6.51 13.08
C LYS A 76 13.15 -5.34 13.63
N ASP A 77 13.42 -4.34 12.83
CA ASP A 77 14.26 -3.22 13.21
C ASP A 77 13.59 -1.87 12.91
N SER A 78 14.10 -0.82 13.53
CA SER A 78 13.54 0.53 13.41
C SER A 78 13.61 1.06 11.98
N ILE A 79 14.63 0.71 11.22
CA ILE A 79 14.82 1.18 9.84
C ILE A 79 13.71 0.65 8.93
N ASN A 80 13.39 -0.63 9.02
CA ASN A 80 12.30 -1.24 8.25
C ASN A 80 10.93 -0.72 8.71
N ILE A 81 10.73 -0.51 10.00
CA ILE A 81 9.50 0.09 10.54
C ILE A 81 9.30 1.49 9.99
N GLU A 82 10.34 2.33 10.00
CA GLU A 82 10.31 3.68 9.45
C GLU A 82 10.10 3.68 7.93
N LEU A 83 10.70 2.74 7.22
CA LEU A 83 10.52 2.60 5.77
C LEU A 83 9.06 2.31 5.43
N PHE A 84 8.46 1.29 6.04
CA PHE A 84 7.06 0.93 5.77
C PHE A 84 6.06 1.96 6.31
N GLY A 85 6.31 2.51 7.50
CA GLY A 85 5.46 3.55 8.10
C GLY A 85 5.72 4.95 7.57
N GLY A 86 6.63 5.12 6.62
CA GLY A 86 6.96 6.40 6.01
C GLY A 86 6.83 6.36 4.49
N VAL A 87 7.93 6.06 3.80
CA VAL A 87 8.01 6.10 2.33
C VAL A 87 7.00 5.16 1.68
N VAL A 88 6.94 3.91 2.12
CA VAL A 88 6.04 2.89 1.53
C VAL A 88 4.58 3.26 1.77
N GLN A 89 4.24 3.65 2.98
CA GLN A 89 2.89 4.06 3.36
C GLN A 89 2.42 5.28 2.55
N ALA A 90 3.24 6.31 2.45
CA ALA A 90 2.92 7.53 1.71
C ALA A 90 2.84 7.27 0.20
N ALA A 91 3.74 6.48 -0.36
CA ALA A 91 3.73 6.12 -1.77
C ALA A 91 2.46 5.34 -2.15
N THR A 92 2.07 4.39 -1.32
CA THR A 92 0.84 3.61 -1.52
C THR A 92 -0.39 4.52 -1.51
N ALA A 93 -0.47 5.43 -0.54
CA ALA A 93 -1.58 6.38 -0.44
C ALA A 93 -1.65 7.32 -1.65
N ASP A 94 -0.52 7.87 -2.09
CA ASP A 94 -0.45 8.73 -3.27
C ASP A 94 -0.83 7.99 -4.55
N ALA A 95 -0.41 6.73 -4.70
CA ALA A 95 -0.79 5.89 -5.84
C ALA A 95 -2.31 5.63 -5.89
N ILE A 96 -2.94 5.37 -4.75
CA ILE A 96 -4.40 5.21 -4.68
C ILE A 96 -5.11 6.50 -5.09
N LEU A 97 -4.63 7.64 -4.62
CA LEU A 97 -5.16 8.94 -5.00
C LEU A 97 -5.03 9.19 -6.52
N ASP A 98 -3.88 8.85 -7.10
CA ASP A 98 -3.67 8.94 -8.54
C ASP A 98 -4.69 8.11 -9.32
N CYS A 99 -4.95 6.89 -8.88
CA CYS A 99 -5.94 6.01 -9.51
C CYS A 99 -7.36 6.60 -9.45
N VAL A 100 -7.70 7.30 -8.39
CA VAL A 100 -8.99 8.00 -8.27
C VAL A 100 -9.04 9.23 -9.18
N ILE A 101 -7.98 10.01 -9.22
CA ILE A 101 -7.88 11.21 -10.07
C ILE A 101 -7.96 10.82 -11.55
N GLU A 102 -7.29 9.75 -11.95
CA GLU A 102 -7.28 9.26 -13.33
C GLU A 102 -8.56 8.50 -13.72
N GLY A 103 -9.46 8.27 -12.79
CA GLY A 103 -10.72 7.56 -13.04
C GLY A 103 -10.60 6.05 -13.12
N ILE A 104 -9.45 5.46 -12.80
CA ILE A 104 -9.26 4.01 -12.70
C ILE A 104 -10.11 3.46 -11.56
N ILE A 105 -10.15 4.16 -10.44
CA ILE A 105 -11.08 3.91 -9.34
C ILE A 105 -12.21 4.94 -9.45
N PRO A 106 -13.47 4.51 -9.62
CA PRO A 106 -14.59 5.44 -9.75
C PRO A 106 -14.77 6.31 -8.51
N LYS A 107 -14.82 7.63 -8.70
CA LYS A 107 -14.98 8.60 -7.60
C LYS A 107 -16.25 8.39 -6.78
N ASP A 108 -17.32 7.99 -7.42
CA ASP A 108 -18.61 7.76 -6.76
C ASP A 108 -18.66 6.47 -5.92
N GLN A 109 -17.62 5.62 -6.02
CA GLN A 109 -17.54 4.35 -5.30
C GLN A 109 -16.44 4.33 -4.22
N VAL A 110 -15.74 5.43 -4.00
CA VAL A 110 -14.59 5.45 -3.08
C VAL A 110 -14.93 5.10 -1.63
N ASN A 111 -16.18 5.29 -1.22
CA ASN A 111 -16.65 4.91 0.11
C ASN A 111 -17.26 3.51 0.18
N ASP A 112 -17.54 2.90 -0.97
CA ASP A 112 -18.13 1.57 -1.08
C ASP A 112 -17.08 0.47 -1.28
N LEU A 113 -15.85 0.88 -1.56
CA LEU A 113 -14.72 -0.01 -1.83
C LEU A 113 -13.70 0.05 -0.70
N CYS A 114 -12.94 -1.04 -0.56
CA CYS A 114 -11.73 -1.08 0.26
C CYS A 114 -10.63 -1.81 -0.49
N ILE A 115 -9.39 -1.56 -0.07
CA ILE A 115 -8.20 -2.10 -0.71
C ILE A 115 -7.34 -2.78 0.36
N VAL A 116 -6.84 -3.97 0.03
CA VAL A 116 -5.76 -4.64 0.78
C VAL A 116 -4.54 -4.63 -0.12
N SER A 117 -3.47 -4.03 0.35
CA SER A 117 -2.18 -3.95 -0.35
C SER A 117 -1.15 -4.80 0.39
N LEU A 118 -0.65 -5.83 -0.26
CA LEU A 118 0.40 -6.70 0.26
C LEU A 118 1.72 -6.26 -0.39
N VAL A 119 2.66 -5.78 0.41
CA VAL A 119 3.87 -5.14 -0.11
C VAL A 119 5.12 -5.91 0.31
N TRP A 120 5.88 -6.37 -0.67
CA TRP A 120 7.25 -6.82 -0.50
C TRP A 120 8.21 -5.73 -0.98
N VAL A 121 9.24 -5.48 -0.19
CA VAL A 121 10.29 -4.50 -0.50
C VAL A 121 11.64 -5.18 -0.35
N ASP A 122 12.51 -5.00 -1.32
CA ASP A 122 13.88 -5.52 -1.29
C ASP A 122 14.60 -5.06 -0.02
N PRO A 123 15.30 -5.94 0.69
CA PRO A 123 16.08 -5.56 1.87
C PRO A 123 17.07 -4.40 1.63
N GLY A 124 17.56 -4.24 0.42
CA GLY A 124 18.43 -3.12 0.03
C GLY A 124 17.76 -1.75 0.13
N CYS A 125 16.43 -1.68 0.11
CA CYS A 125 15.71 -0.41 0.24
C CYS A 125 15.92 0.25 1.61
N ALA A 126 16.11 -0.52 2.66
CA ALA A 126 16.38 0.02 4.00
C ALA A 126 17.69 0.82 4.02
N ALA A 127 18.73 0.33 3.35
CA ALA A 127 20.01 1.04 3.22
C ALA A 127 19.85 2.34 2.42
N LEU A 128 19.10 2.31 1.32
CA LEU A 128 18.81 3.51 0.52
C LEU A 128 18.00 4.55 1.30
N ALA A 129 17.03 4.11 2.08
CA ALA A 129 16.23 4.99 2.93
C ALA A 129 17.11 5.67 4.00
N LYS A 130 18.02 4.92 4.62
CA LYS A 130 18.98 5.45 5.61
C LYS A 130 19.90 6.51 5.02
N GLU A 131 20.30 6.36 3.75
CA GLU A 131 21.12 7.31 3.03
C GLU A 131 20.34 8.50 2.45
N GLY A 132 19.01 8.53 2.63
CA GLY A 132 18.13 9.55 2.07
C GLY A 132 17.96 9.47 0.55
N LYS A 133 18.27 8.33 -0.06
CA LYS A 133 18.20 8.11 -1.52
C LYS A 133 16.90 7.53 -2.01
N LEU A 134 16.02 7.14 -1.10
CA LEU A 134 14.73 6.54 -1.43
C LEU A 134 13.64 7.53 -1.05
N ASP A 135 12.79 7.89 -2.02
CA ASP A 135 11.64 8.73 -1.77
C ASP A 135 10.33 8.06 -2.22
N LYS A 136 9.23 8.65 -1.81
CA LYS A 136 7.90 8.11 -2.08
C LYS A 136 7.51 8.11 -3.56
N GLU A 137 8.10 8.97 -4.39
CA GLU A 137 7.76 9.08 -5.81
C GLU A 137 8.15 7.82 -6.59
N ILE A 138 9.22 7.15 -6.18
CA ILE A 138 9.63 5.86 -6.75
C ILE A 138 8.55 4.81 -6.49
N GLY A 139 8.06 4.73 -5.28
CA GLY A 139 7.01 3.78 -4.91
C GLY A 139 5.65 4.13 -5.49
N ARG A 140 5.37 5.41 -5.70
CA ARG A 140 4.13 5.89 -6.32
C ARG A 140 3.97 5.39 -7.76
N ALA A 141 5.06 5.27 -8.50
CA ALA A 141 5.06 4.76 -9.87
C ALA A 141 4.58 3.31 -9.95
#